data_555368235ab7f4119db006b21a7a529e
#
_entry.id   555368235ab7f4119db006b21a7a529e
#
_cell.length_a   1.000
_cell.length_b   1.000
_cell.length_c   1.000
_cell.angle_alpha   90.00
_cell.angle_beta   90.00
_cell.angle_gamma   90.00
#
_symmetry.space_group_name_H-M   'P 1'
#
loop_
_entity.id
_entity.type
_entity.pdbx_description
1 polymer ?
#
loop_
_entity_poly.entity_id
_entity_poly.type
_entity_poly.pdbx_seq_one_letter_code
_entity_poly.pdbx_strand_id
1 'polypeptide(L)'
;EMCIRDSGFNDNRRYGLKEAVHIIDGLKSQGFSVMLGVPTQWRALEGDTESDPRLHELIRKCDIMMPWFVGRYNETTYPKYQKLVEEDIQWAKKNQVDYAPLVFPGFSWGNLKGKDHNSFIPRNKGSFLWTQLTGAIRAGAEMIYVAMFDEIDEGTAIFKCAQKVPVGKSTFVPIEEGVESDHYLKLVGEAAKILRKEKAIAYNTKLNPAG
;
A
#
# COMPACT_ATOMS: atom_id res chain seq x y z
N GLU A 1 -3.34 9.31 -14.40
CA GLU A 1 -2.68 8.67 -13.27
C GLU A 1 -1.73 7.63 -13.81
N MET A 2 -0.42 7.89 -13.77
CA MET A 2 0.57 6.92 -14.21
C MET A 2 1.22 6.35 -12.96
N CYS A 3 0.76 5.16 -12.55
CA CYS A 3 1.43 4.39 -11.52
C CYS A 3 2.71 3.80 -12.15
N ILE A 4 3.85 4.41 -11.90
CA ILE A 4 5.13 3.81 -12.23
C ILE A 4 5.40 2.78 -11.14
N ARG A 5 5.01 1.54 -11.40
CA ARG A 5 5.21 0.41 -10.48
C ARG A 5 6.69 0.29 -10.09
N ASP A 6 6.92 -0.29 -8.93
CA ASP A 6 8.17 -0.58 -8.21
C ASP A 6 9.36 -1.10 -9.05
N SER A 7 9.11 -1.60 -10.26
CA SER A 7 10.16 -2.00 -11.22
C SER A 7 10.96 -0.83 -11.82
N GLY A 8 10.57 0.42 -11.56
CA GLY A 8 11.21 1.60 -12.14
C GLY A 8 12.48 2.06 -11.43
N PHE A 9 12.65 1.72 -10.15
CA PHE A 9 13.73 2.26 -9.29
C PHE A 9 14.53 1.17 -8.57
N ASN A 10 14.67 0.02 -9.19
CA ASN A 10 15.55 -1.08 -8.77
C ASN A 10 16.58 -1.40 -9.87
N ASP A 11 17.57 -2.22 -9.57
CA ASP A 11 18.69 -2.54 -10.46
C ASP A 11 18.29 -3.19 -11.80
N ASN A 12 17.08 -3.79 -11.88
CA ASN A 12 16.55 -4.45 -13.09
C ASN A 12 15.52 -3.61 -13.85
N ARG A 13 15.51 -2.31 -13.66
CA ARG A 13 14.53 -1.41 -14.28
C ARG A 13 14.67 -1.31 -15.81
N ARG A 14 13.56 -1.05 -16.48
CA ARG A 14 13.50 -0.85 -17.93
C ARG A 14 13.89 0.57 -18.37
N TYR A 15 13.87 1.53 -17.44
CA TYR A 15 14.22 2.94 -17.67
C TYR A 15 14.96 3.47 -16.44
N GLY A 16 15.80 4.47 -16.66
CA GLY A 16 16.60 5.06 -15.59
C GLY A 16 15.98 6.31 -14.99
N LEU A 17 16.66 6.87 -13.99
CA LEU A 17 16.23 8.11 -13.34
C LEU A 17 16.11 9.28 -14.32
N LYS A 18 16.96 9.34 -15.35
CA LYS A 18 16.93 10.39 -16.37
C LYS A 18 15.64 10.37 -17.18
N GLU A 19 15.21 9.18 -17.62
CA GLU A 19 13.96 8.99 -18.34
C GLU A 19 12.76 9.30 -17.46
N ALA A 20 12.79 8.88 -16.20
CA ALA A 20 11.73 9.18 -15.21
C ALA A 20 11.60 10.69 -14.98
N VAL A 21 12.71 11.43 -14.83
CA VAL A 21 12.70 12.90 -14.73
C VAL A 21 12.03 13.52 -15.96
N HIS A 22 12.41 13.06 -17.16
CA HIS A 22 11.83 13.59 -18.39
C HIS A 22 10.31 13.40 -18.47
N ILE A 23 9.82 12.22 -18.06
CA ILE A 23 8.38 11.92 -18.02
C ILE A 23 7.68 12.83 -17.00
N ILE A 24 8.22 12.95 -15.80
CA ILE A 24 7.64 13.78 -14.73
C ILE A 24 7.58 15.26 -15.14
N ASP A 25 8.69 15.79 -15.66
CA ASP A 25 8.76 17.17 -16.11
C ASP A 25 7.78 17.43 -17.27
N GLY A 26 7.62 16.48 -18.18
CA GLY A 26 6.64 16.54 -19.26
C GLY A 26 5.19 16.57 -18.77
N LEU A 27 4.84 15.75 -17.77
CA LEU A 27 3.49 15.75 -17.16
C LEU A 27 3.24 17.06 -16.38
N LYS A 28 4.21 17.47 -15.56
CA LYS A 28 4.11 18.71 -14.77
C LYS A 28 3.97 19.95 -15.66
N SER A 29 4.67 20.01 -16.78
CA SER A 29 4.58 21.13 -17.75
C SER A 29 3.19 21.26 -18.39
N GLN A 30 2.41 20.17 -18.40
CA GLN A 30 1.02 20.13 -18.88
C GLN A 30 -0.01 20.37 -17.75
N GLY A 31 0.44 20.66 -16.53
CA GLY A 31 -0.45 20.94 -15.38
C GLY A 31 -0.97 19.69 -14.66
N PHE A 32 -0.42 18.51 -14.91
CA PHE A 32 -0.80 17.30 -14.18
C PHE A 32 -0.14 17.22 -12.81
N SER A 33 -0.85 16.73 -11.82
CA SER A 33 -0.27 16.24 -10.59
C SER A 33 0.27 14.83 -10.77
N VAL A 34 1.44 14.55 -10.19
CA VAL A 34 2.15 13.28 -10.35
C VAL A 34 2.25 12.55 -9.00
N MET A 35 1.64 11.37 -8.93
CA MET A 35 1.88 10.41 -7.85
C MET A 35 2.95 9.41 -8.33
N LEU A 36 4.04 9.30 -7.58
CA LEU A 36 5.16 8.43 -7.89
C LEU A 36 5.16 7.20 -6.99
N GLY A 37 5.06 6.00 -7.58
CA GLY A 37 5.33 4.74 -6.89
C GLY A 37 6.84 4.53 -6.73
N VAL A 38 7.28 4.16 -5.53
CA VAL A 38 8.69 3.89 -5.22
C VAL A 38 8.84 2.57 -4.45
N PRO A 39 10.02 1.92 -4.45
CA PRO A 39 10.30 0.76 -3.62
C PRO A 39 10.23 1.10 -2.12
N THR A 40 10.19 0.07 -1.25
CA THR A 40 10.00 0.27 0.20
C THR A 40 11.16 0.97 0.89
N GLN A 41 12.39 0.74 0.43
CA GLN A 41 13.62 1.29 1.04
C GLN A 41 14.13 2.55 0.33
N TRP A 42 13.24 3.24 -0.42
CA TRP A 42 13.57 4.44 -1.20
C TRP A 42 14.33 5.52 -0.41
N ARG A 43 14.03 5.69 0.89
CA ARG A 43 14.64 6.72 1.73
C ARG A 43 16.07 6.36 2.13
N ALA A 44 16.34 5.10 2.41
CA ALA A 44 17.66 4.60 2.76
C ALA A 44 18.54 4.35 1.53
N LEU A 45 17.96 4.29 0.32
CA LEU A 45 18.65 3.95 -0.94
C LEU A 45 19.34 2.58 -0.89
N GLU A 46 18.65 1.60 -0.31
CA GLU A 46 19.17 0.23 -0.12
C GLU A 46 18.09 -0.83 -0.36
N GLY A 47 18.47 -2.11 -0.26
CA GLY A 47 17.54 -3.24 -0.32
C GLY A 47 16.84 -3.37 -1.67
N ASP A 48 15.57 -3.02 -1.75
CA ASP A 48 14.74 -3.16 -2.96
C ASP A 48 14.77 -1.92 -3.86
N THR A 49 15.57 -0.93 -3.55
CA THR A 49 15.65 0.33 -4.30
C THR A 49 17.04 0.56 -4.89
N GLU A 50 17.10 1.48 -5.83
CA GLU A 50 18.35 1.99 -6.38
C GLU A 50 19.14 2.79 -5.34
N SER A 51 20.47 2.65 -5.34
CA SER A 51 21.38 3.36 -4.43
C SER A 51 21.73 4.78 -4.87
N ASP A 52 21.26 5.23 -6.03
CA ASP A 52 21.56 6.56 -6.57
C ASP A 52 20.78 7.66 -5.83
N PRO A 53 21.46 8.61 -5.17
CA PRO A 53 20.80 9.68 -4.41
C PRO A 53 19.94 10.64 -5.28
N ARG A 54 20.11 10.63 -6.60
CA ARG A 54 19.25 11.37 -7.54
C ARG A 54 17.79 10.91 -7.49
N LEU A 55 17.51 9.71 -6.95
CA LEU A 55 16.13 9.28 -6.68
C LEU A 55 15.40 10.26 -5.75
N HIS A 56 16.08 10.79 -4.73
CA HIS A 56 15.47 11.78 -3.84
C HIS A 56 15.18 13.12 -4.55
N GLU A 57 16.02 13.51 -5.51
CA GLU A 57 15.77 14.71 -6.33
C GLU A 57 14.53 14.51 -7.22
N LEU A 58 14.42 13.34 -7.81
CA LEU A 58 13.27 12.95 -8.62
C LEU A 58 11.97 12.94 -7.80
N ILE A 59 12.00 12.37 -6.60
CA ILE A 59 10.85 12.34 -5.69
C ILE A 59 10.38 13.77 -5.36
N ARG A 60 11.28 14.70 -5.10
CA ARG A 60 10.94 16.12 -4.83
C ARG A 60 10.27 16.86 -6.00
N LYS A 61 10.33 16.32 -7.21
CA LYS A 61 9.62 16.85 -8.37
C LYS A 61 8.15 16.44 -8.43
N CYS A 62 7.79 15.37 -7.72
CA CYS A 62 6.43 14.85 -7.69
C CYS A 62 5.57 15.55 -6.64
N ASP A 63 4.27 15.46 -6.78
CA ASP A 63 3.33 16.01 -5.80
C ASP A 63 3.12 15.02 -4.66
N ILE A 64 3.00 13.72 -4.99
CA ILE A 64 2.71 12.66 -4.04
C ILE A 64 3.70 11.51 -4.28
N MET A 65 4.19 10.91 -3.22
CA MET A 65 4.93 9.65 -3.30
C MET A 65 4.19 8.53 -2.56
N MET A 66 4.29 7.32 -3.08
CA MET A 66 3.60 6.13 -2.61
C MET A 66 4.55 4.92 -2.64
N PRO A 67 5.17 4.52 -1.51
CA PRO A 67 5.98 3.31 -1.45
C PRO A 67 5.13 2.05 -1.59
N TRP A 68 5.64 1.07 -2.33
CA TRP A 68 4.92 -0.16 -2.59
C TRP A 68 5.18 -1.22 -1.52
N PHE A 69 4.21 -1.41 -0.61
CA PHE A 69 4.34 -2.31 0.53
C PHE A 69 3.64 -3.67 0.36
N VAL A 70 2.87 -3.91 -0.70
CA VAL A 70 2.16 -5.19 -0.87
C VAL A 70 3.14 -6.36 -0.81
N GLY A 71 2.83 -7.34 0.05
CA GLY A 71 3.64 -8.53 0.22
C GLY A 71 4.93 -8.36 1.05
N ARG A 72 5.26 -7.16 1.53
CA ARG A 72 6.53 -6.87 2.22
C ARG A 72 6.53 -7.21 3.70
N TYR A 73 5.37 -7.28 4.34
CA TYR A 73 5.22 -7.59 5.76
C TYR A 73 3.90 -8.32 6.05
N ASN A 74 3.80 -8.89 7.22
CA ASN A 74 2.60 -9.46 7.80
C ASN A 74 2.30 -8.79 9.15
N GLU A 75 1.25 -9.23 9.84
CA GLU A 75 0.85 -8.66 11.13
C GLU A 75 1.97 -8.67 12.18
N THR A 76 2.79 -9.72 12.22
CA THR A 76 3.90 -9.86 13.18
C THR A 76 5.05 -8.89 12.89
N THR A 77 5.36 -8.66 11.61
CA THR A 77 6.49 -7.82 11.19
C THR A 77 6.08 -6.35 10.96
N TYR A 78 4.78 -6.06 10.91
CA TYR A 78 4.25 -4.71 10.68
C TYR A 78 4.81 -3.62 11.62
N PRO A 79 5.06 -3.84 12.92
CA PRO A 79 5.60 -2.79 13.80
C PRO A 79 6.89 -2.16 13.29
N LYS A 80 7.75 -2.94 12.62
CA LYS A 80 8.97 -2.41 11.97
C LYS A 80 8.61 -1.47 10.81
N TYR A 81 7.63 -1.84 10.00
CA TYR A 81 7.17 -1.04 8.86
C TYR A 81 6.35 0.18 9.30
N GLN A 82 5.63 0.09 10.41
CA GLN A 82 4.98 1.24 11.04
C GLN A 82 5.99 2.36 11.32
N LYS A 83 7.13 2.01 11.92
CA LYS A 83 8.22 2.98 12.19
C LYS A 83 8.79 3.56 10.90
N LEU A 84 8.96 2.72 9.86
CA LEU A 84 9.42 3.17 8.54
C LEU A 84 8.47 4.23 7.97
N VAL A 85 7.16 3.97 8.01
CA VAL A 85 6.11 4.90 7.54
C VAL A 85 6.15 6.22 8.32
N GLU A 86 6.35 6.19 9.63
CA GLU A 86 6.49 7.39 10.47
C GLU A 86 7.69 8.24 10.03
N GLU A 87 8.84 7.61 9.81
CA GLU A 87 10.06 8.27 9.35
C GLU A 87 9.93 8.81 7.91
N ASP A 88 9.24 8.08 7.04
CA ASP A 88 8.96 8.48 5.66
C ASP A 88 8.04 9.71 5.60
N ILE A 89 6.98 9.74 6.42
CA ILE A 89 6.09 10.90 6.54
C ILE A 89 6.87 12.14 7.01
N GLN A 90 7.79 11.98 7.96
CA GLN A 90 8.64 13.09 8.43
C GLN A 90 9.55 13.62 7.32
N TRP A 91 10.15 12.71 6.54
CA TRP A 91 10.97 13.10 5.40
C TRP A 91 10.14 13.84 4.33
N ALA A 92 8.96 13.31 3.99
CA ALA A 92 8.06 13.88 3.00
C ALA A 92 7.64 15.31 3.39
N LYS A 93 7.20 15.50 4.63
CA LYS A 93 6.87 16.84 5.17
C LYS A 93 8.04 17.83 5.08
N LYS A 94 9.26 17.39 5.44
CA LYS A 94 10.46 18.24 5.34
C LYS A 94 10.78 18.64 3.90
N ASN A 95 10.44 17.78 2.92
CA ASN A 95 10.74 17.98 1.51
C ASN A 95 9.55 18.51 0.69
N GLN A 96 8.42 18.82 1.34
CA GLN A 96 7.21 19.37 0.70
C GLN A 96 6.63 18.45 -0.39
N VAL A 97 6.66 17.15 -0.15
CA VAL A 97 6.04 16.12 -0.98
C VAL A 97 4.97 15.44 -0.14
N ASP A 98 3.77 15.25 -0.69
CA ASP A 98 2.74 14.49 -0.01
C ASP A 98 3.11 13.00 0.03
N TYR A 99 2.69 12.32 1.09
CA TYR A 99 2.98 10.91 1.28
C TYR A 99 1.69 10.11 1.41
N ALA A 100 1.52 9.13 0.53
CA ALA A 100 0.41 8.17 0.57
C ALA A 100 0.91 6.81 1.08
N PRO A 101 0.86 6.50 2.38
CA PRO A 101 1.19 5.16 2.86
C PRO A 101 0.25 4.15 2.21
N LEU A 102 0.83 3.08 1.68
CA LEU A 102 0.09 1.98 1.09
C LEU A 102 -0.24 0.95 2.16
N VAL A 103 -1.50 0.53 2.21
CA VAL A 103 -2.00 -0.54 3.08
C VAL A 103 -2.67 -1.62 2.24
N PHE A 104 -2.70 -2.87 2.72
CA PHE A 104 -3.28 -3.99 1.99
C PHE A 104 -3.91 -5.01 2.95
N PRO A 105 -5.01 -5.71 2.54
CA PRO A 105 -5.75 -6.58 3.45
C PRO A 105 -5.06 -7.91 3.73
N GLY A 106 -4.32 -8.42 2.79
CA GLY A 106 -3.61 -9.69 2.77
C GLY A 106 -2.97 -9.89 1.41
N PHE A 107 -2.21 -11.00 1.21
CA PHE A 107 -1.51 -11.22 -0.04
C PHE A 107 -1.18 -12.70 -0.25
N SER A 108 -1.24 -13.17 -1.49
CA SER A 108 -0.89 -14.53 -1.88
C SER A 108 0.29 -14.57 -2.86
N TRP A 109 1.48 -14.83 -2.35
CA TRP A 109 2.66 -15.07 -3.18
C TRP A 109 2.49 -16.29 -4.09
N GLY A 110 1.77 -17.32 -3.63
CA GLY A 110 1.49 -18.50 -4.42
C GLY A 110 0.65 -18.21 -5.67
N ASN A 111 -0.32 -17.29 -5.56
CA ASN A 111 -1.12 -16.88 -6.72
C ASN A 111 -0.32 -16.01 -7.68
N LEU A 112 0.55 -15.13 -7.17
CA LEU A 112 1.38 -14.27 -8.01
C LEU A 112 2.51 -15.03 -8.72
N LYS A 113 3.24 -15.88 -7.99
CA LYS A 113 4.50 -16.51 -8.47
C LYS A 113 4.40 -18.00 -8.77
N GLY A 114 3.25 -18.63 -8.48
CA GLY A 114 3.03 -20.06 -8.64
C GLY A 114 3.20 -20.87 -7.35
N LYS A 115 2.86 -22.17 -7.43
CA LYS A 115 2.69 -23.07 -6.26
C LYS A 115 3.95 -23.29 -5.41
N ASP A 116 5.13 -23.02 -5.95
CA ASP A 116 6.40 -23.15 -5.21
C ASP A 116 6.62 -22.02 -4.20
N HIS A 117 5.78 -20.99 -4.22
CA HIS A 117 5.81 -19.85 -3.32
C HIS A 117 4.63 -19.91 -2.36
N ASN A 118 4.68 -20.81 -1.39
CA ASN A 118 3.58 -21.05 -0.43
C ASN A 118 3.41 -19.96 0.64
N SER A 119 4.11 -18.84 0.56
CA SER A 119 3.93 -17.78 1.54
C SER A 119 2.62 -17.02 1.28
N PHE A 120 1.83 -16.94 2.32
CA PHE A 120 0.55 -16.27 2.35
C PHE A 120 0.50 -15.29 3.53
N ILE A 121 0.01 -14.09 3.28
CA ILE A 121 -0.24 -13.08 4.31
C ILE A 121 -1.73 -13.09 4.60
N PRO A 122 -2.16 -13.63 5.74
CA PRO A 122 -3.57 -13.77 6.07
C PRO A 122 -4.22 -12.41 6.32
N ARG A 123 -5.48 -12.31 5.97
CA ARG A 123 -6.30 -11.11 6.17
C ARG A 123 -6.71 -10.92 7.64
N ASN A 124 -6.76 -12.03 8.41
CA ASN A 124 -7.13 -12.07 9.82
C ASN A 124 -8.47 -11.34 10.12
N LYS A 125 -9.47 -11.60 9.28
CA LYS A 125 -10.80 -10.96 9.36
C LYS A 125 -10.72 -9.44 9.44
N GLY A 126 -9.75 -8.86 8.74
CA GLY A 126 -9.55 -7.42 8.65
C GLY A 126 -8.70 -6.79 9.75
N SER A 127 -8.28 -7.52 10.80
CA SER A 127 -7.44 -6.96 11.86
C SER A 127 -6.10 -6.44 11.32
N PHE A 128 -5.51 -7.18 10.39
CA PHE A 128 -4.27 -6.77 9.74
C PHE A 128 -4.42 -5.46 8.95
N LEU A 129 -5.48 -5.34 8.14
CA LEU A 129 -5.77 -4.09 7.42
C LEU A 129 -6.07 -2.94 8.37
N TRP A 130 -6.88 -3.18 9.42
CA TRP A 130 -7.25 -2.17 10.39
C TRP A 130 -6.05 -1.61 11.16
N THR A 131 -5.10 -2.48 11.53
CA THR A 131 -3.86 -2.08 12.19
C THR A 131 -3.03 -1.15 11.32
N GLN A 132 -2.93 -1.42 10.02
CA GLN A 132 -2.22 -0.58 9.06
C GLN A 132 -2.94 0.78 8.87
N LEU A 133 -4.24 0.77 8.65
CA LEU A 133 -5.05 1.98 8.47
C LEU A 133 -4.90 2.93 9.68
N THR A 134 -5.11 2.40 10.88
CA THR A 134 -5.00 3.20 12.10
C THR A 134 -3.56 3.60 12.42
N GLY A 135 -2.59 2.76 12.07
CA GLY A 135 -1.17 3.07 12.19
C GLY A 135 -0.75 4.24 11.29
N ALA A 136 -1.16 4.23 10.03
CA ALA A 136 -0.90 5.31 9.09
C ALA A 136 -1.51 6.65 9.57
N ILE A 137 -2.77 6.61 10.06
CA ILE A 137 -3.44 7.81 10.59
C ILE A 137 -2.71 8.34 11.83
N ARG A 138 -2.29 7.47 12.76
CA ARG A 138 -1.51 7.88 13.95
C ARG A 138 -0.15 8.45 13.59
N ALA A 139 0.48 7.96 12.52
CA ALA A 139 1.72 8.51 11.98
C ALA A 139 1.54 9.90 11.35
N GLY A 140 0.29 10.36 11.18
CA GLY A 140 -0.04 11.66 10.63
C GLY A 140 -0.17 11.67 9.11
N ALA A 141 -0.57 10.53 8.52
CA ALA A 141 -0.96 10.49 7.11
C ALA A 141 -2.22 11.32 6.87
N GLU A 142 -2.24 12.04 5.75
CA GLU A 142 -3.38 12.86 5.30
C GLU A 142 -4.15 12.18 4.16
N MET A 143 -3.55 11.18 3.55
CA MET A 143 -4.13 10.28 2.55
C MET A 143 -3.61 8.87 2.77
N ILE A 144 -4.31 7.86 2.26
CA ILE A 144 -3.91 6.45 2.33
C ILE A 144 -4.25 5.79 1.00
N TYR A 145 -3.30 5.04 0.45
CA TYR A 145 -3.52 4.19 -0.72
C TYR A 145 -3.86 2.77 -0.27
N VAL A 146 -5.02 2.27 -0.67
CA VAL A 146 -5.44 0.89 -0.37
C VAL A 146 -5.21 0.01 -1.58
N ALA A 147 -4.29 -0.92 -1.48
CA ALA A 147 -4.01 -1.91 -2.52
C ALA A 147 -4.66 -3.25 -2.16
N MET A 148 -5.68 -3.69 -2.93
CA MET A 148 -6.27 -3.09 -4.12
C MET A 148 -7.80 -3.14 -4.02
N PHE A 149 -8.51 -2.43 -4.89
CA PHE A 149 -9.97 -2.46 -4.89
C PHE A 149 -10.48 -3.84 -5.34
N ASP A 150 -10.01 -4.38 -6.46
CA ASP A 150 -10.59 -5.53 -7.18
C ASP A 150 -9.59 -6.64 -7.58
N GLU A 151 -8.37 -6.59 -7.11
CA GLU A 151 -7.32 -7.56 -7.45
C GLU A 151 -7.49 -8.87 -6.65
N ILE A 152 -8.37 -9.74 -7.15
CA ILE A 152 -8.77 -10.97 -6.46
C ILE A 152 -7.77 -12.11 -6.60
N ASP A 153 -6.96 -12.11 -7.65
CA ASP A 153 -5.98 -13.16 -7.95
C ASP A 153 -4.81 -13.16 -6.97
N GLU A 154 -4.35 -11.99 -6.52
CA GLU A 154 -3.31 -11.88 -5.49
C GLU A 154 -3.87 -11.88 -4.04
N GLY A 155 -5.20 -11.88 -3.89
CA GLY A 155 -5.84 -11.86 -2.58
C GLY A 155 -5.83 -10.49 -1.88
N THR A 156 -5.60 -9.41 -2.63
CA THR A 156 -5.58 -8.03 -2.12
C THR A 156 -6.90 -7.28 -2.24
N ALA A 157 -7.90 -7.84 -2.95
CA ALA A 157 -9.17 -7.17 -3.19
C ALA A 157 -9.91 -6.80 -1.89
N ILE A 158 -10.45 -5.57 -1.84
CA ILE A 158 -11.32 -5.08 -0.75
C ILE A 158 -12.79 -5.00 -1.16
N PHE A 159 -13.12 -5.11 -2.47
CA PHE A 159 -14.50 -5.13 -2.92
C PHE A 159 -15.25 -6.37 -2.41
N LYS A 160 -16.54 -6.50 -2.71
CA LYS A 160 -17.36 -7.63 -2.28
C LYS A 160 -16.83 -8.95 -2.82
N CYS A 161 -16.33 -9.79 -1.91
CA CYS A 161 -15.83 -11.12 -2.22
C CYS A 161 -16.78 -12.21 -1.74
N ALA A 162 -16.80 -13.35 -2.42
CA ALA A 162 -17.59 -14.50 -2.03
C ALA A 162 -16.84 -15.39 -1.01
N GLN A 163 -17.60 -16.03 -0.11
CA GLN A 163 -17.06 -17.10 0.76
C GLN A 163 -16.74 -18.36 -0.02
N LYS A 164 -17.58 -18.69 -1.01
CA LYS A 164 -17.35 -19.79 -1.94
C LYS A 164 -16.86 -19.22 -3.26
N VAL A 165 -15.58 -19.40 -3.52
CA VAL A 165 -14.94 -18.90 -4.74
C VAL A 165 -14.97 -19.97 -5.85
N PRO A 166 -14.98 -19.56 -7.13
CA PRO A 166 -14.86 -20.49 -8.25
C PRO A 166 -13.55 -21.28 -8.16
N VAL A 167 -13.62 -22.56 -8.55
CA VAL A 167 -12.44 -23.42 -8.69
C VAL A 167 -11.92 -23.33 -10.12
N GLY A 168 -10.67 -22.93 -10.28
CA GLY A 168 -10.02 -22.78 -11.57
C GLY A 168 -8.54 -23.18 -11.53
N LYS A 169 -7.75 -22.63 -12.45
CA LYS A 169 -6.29 -22.86 -12.46
C LYS A 169 -5.61 -22.24 -11.24
N SER A 170 -6.09 -21.11 -10.79
CA SER A 170 -5.63 -20.41 -9.57
C SER A 170 -6.65 -20.62 -8.45
N THR A 171 -6.15 -20.72 -7.22
CA THR A 171 -7.00 -20.73 -6.02
C THR A 171 -7.19 -19.31 -5.54
N PHE A 172 -8.37 -18.75 -5.79
CA PHE A 172 -8.71 -17.43 -5.27
C PHE A 172 -8.78 -17.45 -3.74
N VAL A 173 -8.40 -16.33 -3.12
CA VAL A 173 -8.52 -16.16 -1.67
C VAL A 173 -9.97 -15.77 -1.34
N PRO A 174 -10.75 -16.64 -0.66
CA PRO A 174 -12.12 -16.31 -0.28
C PRO A 174 -12.16 -15.26 0.82
N ILE A 175 -13.33 -14.66 1.04
CA ILE A 175 -13.57 -13.96 2.29
C ILE A 175 -13.69 -14.98 3.42
N GLU A 176 -13.21 -14.63 4.61
CA GLU A 176 -13.15 -15.57 5.73
C GLU A 176 -14.56 -15.93 6.24
N GLU A 177 -14.68 -17.13 6.80
CA GLU A 177 -15.93 -17.60 7.40
C GLU A 177 -16.41 -16.68 8.52
N GLY A 178 -17.69 -16.35 8.51
CA GLY A 178 -18.33 -15.45 9.48
C GLY A 178 -18.06 -13.97 9.25
N VAL A 179 -17.47 -13.61 8.09
CA VAL A 179 -17.22 -12.24 7.68
C VAL A 179 -18.17 -11.87 6.54
N GLU A 180 -18.80 -10.69 6.59
CA GLU A 180 -19.69 -10.22 5.52
C GLU A 180 -18.91 -9.91 4.24
N SER A 181 -19.53 -10.09 3.09
CA SER A 181 -18.90 -9.92 1.77
C SER A 181 -18.31 -8.52 1.53
N ASP A 182 -18.84 -7.49 2.17
CA ASP A 182 -18.40 -6.09 2.06
C ASP A 182 -17.60 -5.59 3.27
N HIS A 183 -17.17 -6.51 4.13
CA HIS A 183 -16.46 -6.19 5.38
C HIS A 183 -15.26 -5.28 5.17
N TYR A 184 -14.41 -5.58 4.18
CA TYR A 184 -13.20 -4.81 3.91
C TYR A 184 -13.50 -3.41 3.38
N LEU A 185 -14.57 -3.24 2.58
CA LEU A 185 -15.06 -1.92 2.19
C LEU A 185 -15.54 -1.10 3.39
N LYS A 186 -16.25 -1.74 4.32
CA LYS A 186 -16.71 -1.10 5.56
C LYS A 186 -15.53 -0.66 6.43
N LEU A 187 -14.48 -1.50 6.58
CA LEU A 187 -13.27 -1.12 7.31
C LEU A 187 -12.59 0.10 6.72
N VAL A 188 -12.40 0.13 5.41
CA VAL A 188 -11.81 1.28 4.72
C VAL A 188 -12.69 2.52 4.87
N GLY A 189 -14.02 2.37 4.76
CA GLY A 189 -14.97 3.45 4.99
C GLY A 189 -14.90 4.04 6.40
N GLU A 190 -14.77 3.20 7.43
CA GLU A 190 -14.58 3.67 8.81
C GLU A 190 -13.23 4.38 9.01
N ALA A 191 -12.16 3.85 8.46
CA ALA A 191 -10.86 4.52 8.50
C ALA A 191 -10.88 5.87 7.77
N ALA A 192 -11.59 5.98 6.64
CA ALA A 192 -11.75 7.22 5.91
C ALA A 192 -12.47 8.30 6.74
N LYS A 193 -13.48 7.93 7.55
CA LYS A 193 -14.13 8.86 8.48
C LYS A 193 -13.16 9.37 9.54
N ILE A 194 -12.29 8.50 10.06
CA ILE A 194 -11.26 8.88 11.04
C ILE A 194 -10.24 9.83 10.38
N LEU A 195 -9.78 9.49 9.17
CA LEU A 195 -8.82 10.30 8.42
C LEU A 195 -9.36 11.71 8.16
N ARG A 196 -10.64 11.85 7.83
CA ARG A 196 -11.33 13.13 7.67
C ARG A 196 -11.73 13.81 8.98
N LYS A 197 -11.34 13.25 10.13
CA LYS A 197 -11.66 13.76 11.49
C LYS A 197 -13.16 13.81 11.80
N GLU A 198 -13.98 13.04 11.11
CA GLU A 198 -15.41 12.87 11.38
C GLU A 198 -15.66 11.93 12.58
N LYS A 199 -14.66 11.12 12.93
CA LYS A 199 -14.70 10.14 14.02
C LYS A 199 -13.34 10.05 14.72
N ALA A 200 -13.32 9.91 16.04
CA ALA A 200 -12.09 9.67 16.78
C ALA A 200 -11.58 8.23 16.63
N ILE A 201 -10.27 8.04 16.72
CA ILE A 201 -9.68 6.69 16.80
C ILE A 201 -10.01 6.13 18.19
N ALA A 202 -10.82 5.08 18.26
CA ALA A 202 -11.03 4.37 19.50
C ALA A 202 -9.80 3.52 19.83
N TYR A 203 -9.17 3.75 20.99
CA TYR A 203 -7.95 3.04 21.44
C TYR A 203 -8.17 1.54 21.66
N ASN A 204 -9.40 1.08 21.80
CA ASN A 204 -9.80 -0.30 22.15
C ASN A 204 -10.81 -0.91 21.18
N THR A 205 -10.81 -0.55 19.93
CA THR A 205 -11.62 -1.31 18.98
C THR A 205 -10.97 -2.68 18.73
N LYS A 206 -11.21 -3.66 19.64
CA LYS A 206 -11.40 -5.03 19.16
C LYS A 206 -12.45 -4.89 18.08
N LEU A 207 -12.08 -5.21 16.84
CA LEU A 207 -13.02 -5.34 15.73
C LEU A 207 -14.09 -6.34 16.21
N ASN A 208 -15.21 -5.82 16.68
CA ASN A 208 -16.39 -6.64 16.91
C ASN A 208 -17.14 -6.60 15.59
N PRO A 209 -17.08 -7.65 14.75
CA PRO A 209 -17.75 -7.67 13.46
C PRO A 209 -19.27 -7.80 13.55
N ALA A 210 -19.82 -7.74 14.77
CA ALA A 210 -21.25 -7.78 15.06
C ALA A 210 -21.62 -6.59 15.94
N GLY A 211 -22.03 -5.52 15.28
CA GLY A 211 -22.73 -4.37 15.85
C GLY A 211 -23.67 -3.83 14.81
#